data_c8669c754e1e1cab54e633d3cf97f1ab
#
_entry.id   c8669c754e1e1cab54e633d3cf97f1ab
#
_cell.length_a   1.000
_cell.length_b   1.000
_cell.length_c   1.000
_cell.angle_alpha   90.00
_cell.angle_beta   90.00
_cell.angle_gamma   90.00
#
_symmetry.space_group_name_H-M   'P 1'
#
loop_
_entity.id
_entity.type
_entity.pdbx_description
1 polymer ?
#
loop_
_entity_poly.entity_id
_entity_poly.type
_entity_poly.pdbx_seq_one_letter_code
_entity_poly.pdbx_strand_id
1 'polypeptide(L)'
;YLNSRGYGADMAKRWQVGWAPDSSREFLAWARREGIPDQVLIDSGLANRGERGDLYARFRDRLMFPINNVYGECVAFSGRILRPQENAGKYVNSPETAIFKKGDVVFALDKARGPMGKSGKALLCEGQIDVIACHEAGISFAVAPLGTAFTPEHARILSRYASRIVLCFDADKAGMAAADRAFRELAPFGKAIY
;
A
#
# COMPACT_ATOMS: atom_id res chain seq x y z
N TYR A 1 1.87 14.22 11.85
CA TYR A 1 0.91 13.89 10.78
C TYR A 1 -0.12 12.85 11.26
N LEU A 2 0.29 11.72 11.82
CA LEU A 2 -0.66 10.73 12.31
C LEU A 2 -1.58 11.32 13.38
N ASN A 3 -1.04 12.03 14.37
CA ASN A 3 -1.81 12.70 15.41
C ASN A 3 -2.81 13.74 14.85
N SER A 4 -2.42 14.50 13.81
CA SER A 4 -3.34 15.46 13.17
C SER A 4 -4.47 14.79 12.38
N ARG A 5 -4.38 13.48 12.16
CA ARG A 5 -5.44 12.62 11.58
C ARG A 5 -6.21 11.82 12.63
N GLY A 6 -5.95 12.06 13.93
CA GLY A 6 -6.57 11.32 15.01
C GLY A 6 -5.98 9.94 15.28
N TYR A 7 -4.80 9.64 14.74
CA TYR A 7 -4.13 8.34 14.90
C TYR A 7 -2.98 8.42 15.90
N GLY A 8 -3.03 7.60 16.94
CA GLY A 8 -2.01 7.48 17.98
C GLY A 8 -0.96 6.40 17.69
N ALA A 9 -0.09 6.19 18.69
CA ALA A 9 0.97 5.19 18.66
C ALA A 9 0.44 3.75 18.47
N ASP A 10 -0.73 3.44 19.05
CA ASP A 10 -1.32 2.10 18.96
C ASP A 10 -1.72 1.75 17.52
N MET A 11 -2.28 2.70 16.76
CA MET A 11 -2.54 2.51 15.34
C MET A 11 -1.23 2.28 14.59
N ALA A 12 -0.22 3.14 14.81
CA ALA A 12 1.08 2.99 14.16
C ALA A 12 1.69 1.59 14.42
N LYS A 13 1.55 1.08 15.64
CA LYS A 13 2.01 -0.28 16.00
C LYS A 13 1.20 -1.37 15.29
N ARG A 14 -0.16 -1.29 15.28
CA ARG A 14 -1.02 -2.27 14.59
C ARG A 14 -0.75 -2.37 13.11
N TRP A 15 -0.46 -1.23 12.48
CA TRP A 15 -0.19 -1.12 11.04
C TRP A 15 1.31 -1.16 10.70
N GLN A 16 2.17 -1.33 11.72
CA GLN A 16 3.63 -1.35 11.57
C GLN A 16 4.16 -0.12 10.83
N VAL A 17 3.53 1.03 11.06
CA VAL A 17 3.92 2.29 10.44
C VAL A 17 5.26 2.73 11.01
N GLY A 18 6.22 3.00 10.14
CA GLY A 18 7.57 3.40 10.49
C GLY A 18 7.97 4.73 9.86
N TRP A 19 9.22 5.09 10.05
CA TRP A 19 9.84 6.27 9.51
C TRP A 19 11.14 5.94 8.78
N ALA A 20 11.27 6.40 7.53
CA ALA A 20 12.53 6.38 6.80
C ALA A 20 13.22 7.75 6.97
N PRO A 21 14.39 7.81 7.66
CA PRO A 21 15.14 9.03 7.84
C PRO A 21 15.62 9.60 6.49
N ASP A 22 15.96 10.87 6.46
CA ASP A 22 16.48 11.49 5.23
C ASP A 22 17.88 10.96 4.84
N SER A 23 18.61 10.45 5.82
CA SER A 23 19.97 9.95 5.64
C SER A 23 20.01 8.51 5.09
N SER A 24 20.37 8.34 3.80
CA SER A 24 20.72 7.02 3.27
C SER A 24 21.83 6.32 4.04
N ARG A 25 22.77 7.10 4.63
CA ARG A 25 23.91 6.57 5.39
C ARG A 25 23.47 5.76 6.60
N GLU A 26 22.47 6.24 7.34
CA GLU A 26 21.95 5.56 8.54
C GLU A 26 21.35 4.22 8.18
N PHE A 27 20.49 4.19 7.16
CA PHE A 27 19.87 2.97 6.68
C PHE A 27 20.89 1.94 6.19
N LEU A 28 21.85 2.37 5.36
CA LEU A 28 22.88 1.49 4.82
C LEU A 28 23.86 1.00 5.89
N ALA A 29 24.18 1.85 6.88
CA ALA A 29 25.01 1.45 8.01
C ALA A 29 24.31 0.40 8.89
N TRP A 30 23.00 0.57 9.12
CA TRP A 30 22.17 -0.42 9.81
C TRP A 30 22.16 -1.75 9.03
N ALA A 31 21.86 -1.73 7.75
CA ALA A 31 21.80 -2.93 6.93
C ALA A 31 23.13 -3.74 6.93
N ARG A 32 24.27 -3.02 6.86
CA ARG A 32 25.59 -3.65 6.94
C ARG A 32 25.86 -4.27 8.31
N ARG A 33 25.44 -3.61 9.39
CA ARG A 33 25.57 -4.13 10.76
C ARG A 33 24.72 -5.39 10.96
N GLU A 34 23.55 -5.47 10.33
CA GLU A 34 22.70 -6.66 10.32
C GLU A 34 23.15 -7.74 9.32
N GLY A 35 24.28 -7.52 8.62
CA GLY A 35 24.80 -8.47 7.65
C GLY A 35 24.01 -8.61 6.35
N ILE A 36 23.16 -7.61 6.03
CA ILE A 36 22.32 -7.62 4.82
C ILE A 36 23.19 -7.20 3.61
N PRO A 37 23.36 -8.08 2.59
CA PRO A 37 24.14 -7.73 1.40
C PRO A 37 23.51 -6.58 0.61
N ASP A 38 24.35 -5.73 0.00
CA ASP A 38 23.90 -4.62 -0.86
C ASP A 38 22.97 -5.08 -1.98
N GLN A 39 23.21 -6.27 -2.56
CA GLN A 39 22.37 -6.83 -3.61
C GLN A 39 20.96 -7.14 -3.12
N VAL A 40 20.79 -7.64 -1.90
CA VAL A 40 19.48 -7.90 -1.29
C VAL A 40 18.70 -6.59 -1.13
N LEU A 41 19.36 -5.49 -0.75
CA LEU A 41 18.72 -4.18 -0.66
C LEU A 41 18.24 -3.67 -2.02
N ILE A 42 18.98 -3.95 -3.09
CA ILE A 42 18.61 -3.60 -4.46
C ILE A 42 17.44 -4.47 -4.93
N ASP A 43 17.55 -5.79 -4.79
CA ASP A 43 16.55 -6.76 -5.26
C ASP A 43 15.21 -6.60 -4.53
N SER A 44 15.24 -6.21 -3.25
CA SER A 44 14.04 -5.86 -2.47
C SER A 44 13.47 -4.46 -2.77
N GLY A 45 14.16 -3.67 -3.59
CA GLY A 45 13.76 -2.30 -3.90
C GLY A 45 13.87 -1.31 -2.75
N LEU A 46 14.67 -1.62 -1.72
CA LEU A 46 14.94 -0.73 -0.57
C LEU A 46 16.10 0.23 -0.84
N ALA A 47 16.99 -0.11 -1.76
CA ALA A 47 18.07 0.75 -2.22
C ALA A 47 18.17 0.77 -3.74
N ASN A 48 18.79 1.82 -4.26
CA ASN A 48 19.14 1.95 -5.66
C ASN A 48 20.65 2.21 -5.79
N ARG A 49 21.19 1.94 -6.97
CA ARG A 49 22.58 2.27 -7.31
C ARG A 49 22.60 3.54 -8.18
N GLY A 50 23.36 4.54 -7.76
CA GLY A 50 23.58 5.76 -8.52
C GLY A 50 24.47 5.55 -9.75
N GLU A 51 24.55 6.56 -10.59
CA GLU A 51 25.39 6.55 -11.82
C GLU A 51 26.88 6.28 -11.52
N ARG A 52 27.35 6.74 -10.36
CA ARG A 52 28.75 6.52 -9.90
C ARG A 52 28.96 5.19 -9.17
N GLY A 53 27.91 4.34 -9.14
CA GLY A 53 27.97 3.05 -8.47
C GLY A 53 27.68 3.07 -6.96
N ASP A 54 27.52 4.24 -6.36
CA ASP A 54 27.14 4.43 -4.96
C ASP A 54 25.72 3.91 -4.67
N LEU A 55 25.55 3.34 -3.49
CA LEU A 55 24.24 2.85 -3.04
C LEU A 55 23.52 3.95 -2.25
N TYR A 56 22.23 4.13 -2.50
CA TYR A 56 21.40 5.06 -1.73
C TYR A 56 20.02 4.46 -1.42
N ALA A 57 19.46 4.84 -0.26
CA ALA A 57 18.13 4.40 0.16
C ALA A 57 17.05 4.93 -0.78
N ARG A 58 16.12 4.07 -1.19
CA ARG A 58 14.97 4.46 -2.00
C ARG A 58 14.00 5.37 -1.27
N PHE A 59 13.78 5.09 0.01
CA PHE A 59 12.88 5.85 0.85
C PHE A 59 13.68 6.77 1.76
N ARG A 60 13.39 8.06 1.70
CA ARG A 60 14.04 9.10 2.53
C ARG A 60 13.00 10.13 2.93
N ASP A 61 13.06 10.59 4.18
CA ASP A 61 12.14 11.58 4.77
C ASP A 61 10.66 11.17 4.55
N ARG A 62 10.32 9.89 4.80
CA ARG A 62 8.99 9.36 4.52
C ARG A 62 8.41 8.56 5.67
N LEU A 63 7.11 8.74 5.87
CA LEU A 63 6.29 7.84 6.69
C LEU A 63 6.08 6.55 5.90
N MET A 64 6.46 5.41 6.49
CA MET A 64 6.51 4.12 5.83
C MET A 64 5.35 3.23 6.23
N PHE A 65 4.69 2.66 5.25
CA PHE A 65 3.63 1.67 5.40
C PHE A 65 4.08 0.36 4.77
N PRO A 66 4.14 -0.75 5.52
CA PRO A 66 4.41 -2.05 4.92
C PRO A 66 3.24 -2.46 4.01
N ILE A 67 3.57 -3.13 2.94
CA ILE A 67 2.64 -3.75 2.02
C ILE A 67 2.80 -5.25 2.21
N ASN A 68 1.73 -5.89 2.66
CA ASN A 68 1.73 -7.31 2.92
C ASN A 68 1.04 -8.09 1.78
N ASN A 69 1.50 -9.30 1.55
CA ASN A 69 0.77 -10.27 0.75
C ASN A 69 -0.44 -10.82 1.54
N VAL A 70 -1.24 -11.69 0.91
CA VAL A 70 -2.44 -12.27 1.52
C VAL A 70 -2.16 -13.10 2.78
N TYR A 71 -0.93 -13.51 3.00
CA TYR A 71 -0.50 -14.28 4.18
C TYR A 71 -0.02 -13.41 5.34
N GLY A 72 0.09 -12.09 5.13
CA GLY A 72 0.59 -11.14 6.12
C GLY A 72 2.11 -10.95 6.11
N GLU A 73 2.80 -11.47 5.11
CA GLU A 73 4.25 -11.29 4.93
C GLU A 73 4.50 -9.95 4.21
N CYS A 74 5.43 -9.14 4.75
CA CYS A 74 5.80 -7.88 4.13
C CYS A 74 6.59 -8.11 2.85
N VAL A 75 6.04 -7.68 1.71
CA VAL A 75 6.62 -7.86 0.38
C VAL A 75 7.08 -6.55 -0.27
N ALA A 76 6.66 -5.41 0.28
CA ALA A 76 6.99 -4.08 -0.24
C ALA A 76 6.69 -2.99 0.79
N PHE A 77 6.97 -1.74 0.42
CA PHE A 77 6.64 -0.56 1.22
C PHE A 77 6.02 0.53 0.36
N SER A 78 5.17 1.34 1.01
CA SER A 78 4.70 2.62 0.51
C SER A 78 5.20 3.74 1.43
N GLY A 79 5.90 4.71 0.87
CA GLY A 79 6.48 5.84 1.60
C GLY A 79 5.75 7.14 1.29
N ARG A 80 5.11 7.76 2.29
CA ARG A 80 4.44 9.06 2.16
C ARG A 80 5.36 10.19 2.62
N ILE A 81 5.54 11.20 1.77
CA ILE A 81 6.23 12.42 2.16
C ILE A 81 5.34 13.25 3.10
N LEU A 82 5.91 13.79 4.17
CA LEU A 82 5.17 14.62 5.13
C LEU A 82 5.27 16.11 4.84
N ARG A 83 6.39 16.55 4.26
CA ARG A 83 6.62 17.94 3.83
C ARG A 83 6.64 17.96 2.31
N PRO A 84 5.74 18.70 1.65
CA PRO A 84 5.77 18.82 0.20
C PRO A 84 7.16 19.28 -0.27
N GLN A 85 7.71 18.60 -1.26
CA GLN A 85 8.97 18.96 -1.93
C GLN A 85 8.68 19.07 -3.42
N GLU A 86 9.31 20.03 -4.08
CA GLU A 86 9.21 20.18 -5.54
C GLU A 86 9.66 18.88 -6.23
N ASN A 87 8.91 18.43 -7.19
CA ASN A 87 9.14 17.21 -7.98
C ASN A 87 9.14 15.88 -7.19
N ALA A 88 8.72 15.86 -5.92
CA ALA A 88 8.59 14.63 -5.15
C ALA A 88 7.13 14.16 -5.09
N GLY A 89 6.86 12.96 -5.58
CA GLY A 89 5.53 12.35 -5.45
C GLY A 89 5.09 12.21 -3.99
N LYS A 90 3.81 12.53 -3.72
CA LYS A 90 3.20 12.40 -2.38
C LYS A 90 3.40 11.01 -1.80
N TYR A 91 3.28 9.98 -2.60
CA TYR A 91 3.59 8.58 -2.28
C TYR A 91 4.63 8.03 -3.25
N VAL A 92 5.53 7.22 -2.72
CA VAL A 92 6.46 6.38 -3.49
C VAL A 92 6.31 4.97 -2.99
N ASN A 93 6.06 4.03 -3.89
CA ASN A 93 6.01 2.61 -3.59
C ASN A 93 7.31 1.91 -3.97
N SER A 94 7.55 0.73 -3.40
CA SER A 94 8.58 -0.18 -3.89
C SER A 94 8.42 -0.39 -5.40
N PRO A 95 9.52 -0.63 -6.12
CA PRO A 95 9.45 -1.07 -7.51
C PRO A 95 8.86 -2.48 -7.57
N GLU A 96 8.55 -2.96 -8.76
CA GLU A 96 8.31 -4.39 -8.99
C GLU A 96 9.55 -5.19 -8.61
N THR A 97 9.35 -6.31 -7.91
CA THR A 97 10.41 -7.23 -7.49
C THR A 97 9.98 -8.68 -7.72
N ALA A 98 10.85 -9.63 -7.43
CA ALA A 98 10.50 -11.06 -7.51
C ALA A 98 9.33 -11.46 -6.61
N ILE A 99 9.10 -10.71 -5.51
CA ILE A 99 8.06 -11.00 -4.52
C ILE A 99 6.93 -9.96 -4.49
N PHE A 100 7.00 -8.91 -5.30
CA PHE A 100 6.00 -7.83 -5.31
C PHE A 100 5.68 -7.36 -6.73
N LYS A 101 4.41 -7.50 -7.10
CA LYS A 101 3.82 -6.92 -8.32
C LYS A 101 2.62 -6.08 -7.90
N LYS A 102 2.64 -4.78 -8.25
CA LYS A 102 1.60 -3.82 -7.84
C LYS A 102 0.20 -4.21 -8.31
N GLY A 103 0.14 -4.82 -9.50
CA GLY A 103 -1.12 -5.26 -10.08
C GLY A 103 -1.75 -6.47 -9.40
N ASP A 104 -0.99 -7.21 -8.58
CA ASP A 104 -1.39 -8.47 -7.97
C ASP A 104 -1.60 -8.35 -6.45
N VAL A 105 -1.28 -7.21 -5.86
CA VAL A 105 -1.37 -7.00 -4.40
C VAL A 105 -2.42 -5.95 -4.07
N VAL A 106 -3.33 -6.30 -3.18
CA VAL A 106 -4.37 -5.42 -2.63
C VAL A 106 -3.97 -5.06 -1.20
N PHE A 107 -3.87 -3.78 -0.90
CA PHE A 107 -3.49 -3.29 0.44
C PHE A 107 -4.50 -3.73 1.50
N ALA A 108 -4.00 -4.22 2.61
CA ALA A 108 -4.76 -4.73 3.77
C ALA A 108 -5.61 -5.98 3.50
N LEU A 109 -5.43 -6.69 2.40
CA LEU A 109 -6.17 -7.92 2.13
C LEU A 109 -5.90 -9.01 3.17
N ASP A 110 -4.67 -9.08 3.71
CA ASP A 110 -4.29 -9.96 4.82
C ASP A 110 -5.20 -9.80 6.04
N LYS A 111 -5.59 -8.56 6.35
CA LYS A 111 -6.49 -8.21 7.47
C LYS A 111 -7.97 -8.32 7.08
N ALA A 112 -8.31 -7.97 5.85
CA ALA A 112 -9.68 -7.81 5.39
C ALA A 112 -10.33 -9.13 4.93
N ARG A 113 -9.57 -10.14 4.46
CA ARG A 113 -10.11 -11.38 3.89
C ARG A 113 -11.06 -12.15 4.82
N GLY A 114 -10.73 -12.21 6.11
CA GLY A 114 -11.59 -12.88 7.09
C GLY A 114 -12.93 -12.14 7.31
N PRO A 115 -12.91 -10.82 7.61
CA PRO A 115 -14.11 -9.99 7.65
C PRO A 115 -14.93 -9.99 6.35
N MET A 116 -14.28 -9.96 5.17
CA MET A 116 -14.95 -10.09 3.87
C MET A 116 -15.71 -11.42 3.75
N GLY A 117 -15.05 -12.53 4.08
CA GLY A 117 -15.69 -13.85 4.03
C GLY A 117 -16.90 -13.96 4.96
N LYS A 118 -16.86 -13.34 6.13
CA LYS A 118 -17.97 -13.32 7.10
C LYS A 118 -19.13 -12.43 6.65
N SER A 119 -18.85 -11.25 6.12
CA SER A 119 -19.87 -10.26 5.73
C SER A 119 -20.34 -10.39 4.30
N GLY A 120 -19.57 -11.05 3.43
CA GLY A 120 -19.77 -11.07 1.99
C GLY A 120 -19.50 -9.71 1.32
N LYS A 121 -18.90 -8.73 2.04
CA LYS A 121 -18.70 -7.36 1.57
C LYS A 121 -17.22 -7.03 1.45
N ALA A 122 -16.86 -6.22 0.46
CA ALA A 122 -15.60 -5.50 0.36
C ALA A 122 -15.88 -4.00 0.20
N LEU A 123 -15.06 -3.16 0.84
CA LEU A 123 -15.03 -1.72 0.60
C LEU A 123 -13.74 -1.40 -0.13
N LEU A 124 -13.83 -0.98 -1.37
CA LEU A 124 -12.68 -0.60 -2.19
C LEU A 124 -12.47 0.91 -2.06
N CYS A 125 -11.41 1.30 -1.34
CA CYS A 125 -11.00 2.68 -1.15
C CYS A 125 -9.98 3.11 -2.20
N GLU A 126 -9.74 4.42 -2.31
CA GLU A 126 -8.75 4.98 -3.22
C GLU A 126 -7.32 4.74 -2.74
N GLY A 127 -7.06 4.88 -1.44
CA GLY A 127 -5.71 4.81 -0.88
C GLY A 127 -5.60 4.13 0.48
N GLN A 128 -4.36 3.90 0.86
CA GLN A 128 -4.03 3.17 2.09
C GLN A 128 -4.44 3.89 3.37
N ILE A 129 -4.44 5.23 3.38
CA ILE A 129 -4.87 5.99 4.57
C ILE A 129 -6.38 5.85 4.78
N ASP A 130 -7.15 5.79 3.70
CA ASP A 130 -8.61 5.63 3.76
C ASP A 130 -8.96 4.23 4.27
N VAL A 131 -8.21 3.21 3.82
CA VAL A 131 -8.33 1.85 4.35
C VAL A 131 -8.02 1.81 5.85
N ILE A 132 -6.93 2.43 6.28
CA ILE A 132 -6.58 2.51 7.71
C ILE A 132 -7.69 3.20 8.49
N ALA A 133 -8.22 4.33 7.98
CA ALA A 133 -9.33 5.05 8.59
C ALA A 133 -10.57 4.16 8.76
N CYS A 134 -10.93 3.43 7.71
CA CYS A 134 -12.06 2.49 7.73
C CYS A 134 -11.87 1.39 8.78
N HIS A 135 -10.70 0.76 8.83
CA HIS A 135 -10.39 -0.28 9.81
C HIS A 135 -10.43 0.24 11.24
N GLU A 136 -9.86 1.43 11.50
CA GLU A 136 -9.90 2.05 12.83
C GLU A 136 -11.33 2.45 13.24
N ALA A 137 -12.21 2.69 12.28
CA ALA A 137 -13.65 2.91 12.50
C ALA A 137 -14.48 1.62 12.55
N GLY A 138 -13.83 0.43 12.54
CA GLY A 138 -14.51 -0.86 12.61
C GLY A 138 -14.95 -1.45 11.27
N ILE A 139 -14.68 -0.78 10.14
CA ILE A 139 -14.97 -1.28 8.79
C ILE A 139 -13.79 -2.13 8.30
N SER A 140 -13.64 -3.31 8.87
CA SER A 140 -12.46 -4.18 8.71
C SER A 140 -12.39 -4.93 7.37
N PHE A 141 -13.33 -4.73 6.46
CA PHE A 141 -13.34 -5.29 5.10
C PHE A 141 -12.92 -4.26 4.03
N ALA A 142 -12.29 -3.15 4.43
CA ALA A 142 -11.77 -2.13 3.54
C ALA A 142 -10.40 -2.53 2.97
N VAL A 143 -10.18 -2.23 1.69
CA VAL A 143 -8.95 -2.49 0.93
C VAL A 143 -8.72 -1.39 -0.11
N ALA A 144 -7.50 -1.31 -0.66
CA ALA A 144 -7.20 -0.39 -1.77
C ALA A 144 -6.17 -0.98 -2.74
N PRO A 145 -6.12 -0.51 -3.99
CA PRO A 145 -4.98 -0.71 -4.87
C PRO A 145 -3.77 0.10 -4.37
N LEU A 146 -2.58 -0.19 -4.86
CA LEU A 146 -1.32 0.38 -4.36
C LEU A 146 -0.68 1.31 -5.38
N GLY A 147 -1.18 2.55 -5.48
CA GLY A 147 -0.60 3.59 -6.33
C GLY A 147 -0.55 3.21 -7.82
N THR A 148 -1.42 2.33 -8.22
CA THR A 148 -1.70 1.94 -9.60
C THR A 148 -3.20 1.94 -9.83
N ALA A 149 -3.63 2.00 -11.07
CA ALA A 149 -5.02 1.82 -11.41
C ALA A 149 -5.50 0.42 -10.97
N PHE A 150 -6.77 0.31 -10.61
CA PHE A 150 -7.39 -0.98 -10.33
C PHE A 150 -7.28 -1.88 -11.57
N THR A 151 -6.79 -3.12 -11.38
CA THR A 151 -6.46 -4.05 -12.45
C THR A 151 -7.47 -5.20 -12.53
N PRO A 152 -7.54 -5.95 -13.67
CA PRO A 152 -8.32 -7.19 -13.76
C PRO A 152 -7.93 -8.21 -12.68
N GLU A 153 -6.64 -8.26 -12.31
CA GLU A 153 -6.16 -9.17 -11.27
C GLU A 153 -6.65 -8.75 -9.88
N HIS A 154 -6.69 -7.45 -9.56
CA HIS A 154 -7.33 -6.96 -8.34
C HIS A 154 -8.80 -7.36 -8.28
N ALA A 155 -9.54 -7.24 -9.40
CA ALA A 155 -10.94 -7.65 -9.49
C ALA A 155 -11.09 -9.16 -9.26
N ARG A 156 -10.25 -9.97 -9.87
CA ARG A 156 -10.20 -11.43 -9.68
C ARG A 156 -9.94 -11.80 -8.23
N ILE A 157 -8.99 -11.14 -7.59
CA ILE A 157 -8.67 -11.36 -6.17
C ILE A 157 -9.87 -11.03 -5.28
N LEU A 158 -10.43 -9.81 -5.39
CA LEU A 158 -11.57 -9.39 -4.53
C LEU A 158 -12.80 -10.27 -4.73
N SER A 159 -13.06 -10.69 -5.96
CA SER A 159 -14.20 -11.55 -6.30
C SER A 159 -14.18 -12.92 -5.63
N ARG A 160 -13.03 -13.38 -5.13
CA ARG A 160 -12.91 -14.63 -4.34
C ARG A 160 -13.41 -14.47 -2.90
N TYR A 161 -13.34 -13.25 -2.35
CA TYR A 161 -13.60 -13.00 -0.93
C TYR A 161 -14.94 -12.30 -0.68
N ALA A 162 -15.47 -11.57 -1.66
CA ALA A 162 -16.70 -10.80 -1.50
C ALA A 162 -17.68 -11.01 -2.65
N SER A 163 -18.98 -11.04 -2.32
CA SER A 163 -20.08 -11.06 -3.28
C SER A 163 -20.64 -9.66 -3.55
N ARG A 164 -20.37 -8.71 -2.65
CA ARG A 164 -20.78 -7.30 -2.74
C ARG A 164 -19.55 -6.41 -2.59
N ILE A 165 -19.36 -5.48 -3.50
CA ILE A 165 -18.23 -4.55 -3.51
C ILE A 165 -18.77 -3.13 -3.53
N VAL A 166 -18.39 -2.35 -2.51
CA VAL A 166 -18.72 -0.94 -2.41
C VAL A 166 -17.51 -0.13 -2.85
N LEU A 167 -17.69 0.78 -3.81
CA LEU A 167 -16.66 1.68 -4.30
C LEU A 167 -16.68 2.97 -3.47
N CYS A 168 -15.57 3.25 -2.77
CA CYS A 168 -15.41 4.41 -1.89
C CYS A 168 -14.22 5.25 -2.38
N PHE A 169 -14.49 6.10 -3.36
CA PHE A 169 -13.52 6.98 -4.00
C PHE A 169 -13.87 8.44 -3.76
N ASP A 170 -12.90 9.33 -3.91
CA ASP A 170 -13.13 10.77 -3.79
C ASP A 170 -14.15 11.26 -4.84
N ALA A 171 -14.99 12.22 -4.46
CA ALA A 171 -16.04 12.77 -5.34
C ALA A 171 -15.50 13.78 -6.36
N ASP A 172 -14.20 13.77 -6.64
CA ASP A 172 -13.57 14.58 -7.67
C ASP A 172 -13.51 13.83 -9.02
N LYS A 173 -13.04 14.53 -10.06
CA LYS A 173 -12.94 13.97 -11.42
C LYS A 173 -12.03 12.74 -11.48
N ALA A 174 -10.95 12.71 -10.68
CA ALA A 174 -10.00 11.61 -10.68
C ALA A 174 -10.58 10.38 -9.97
N GLY A 175 -11.21 10.57 -8.81
CA GLY A 175 -11.89 9.51 -8.06
C GLY A 175 -13.06 8.91 -8.82
N MET A 176 -13.88 9.73 -9.49
CA MET A 176 -14.95 9.23 -10.36
C MET A 176 -14.43 8.39 -11.52
N ALA A 177 -13.33 8.80 -12.16
CA ALA A 177 -12.70 8.01 -13.24
C ALA A 177 -12.08 6.70 -12.71
N ALA A 178 -11.56 6.70 -11.49
CA ALA A 178 -11.04 5.51 -10.82
C ALA A 178 -12.17 4.54 -10.46
N ALA A 179 -13.31 5.04 -9.96
CA ALA A 179 -14.51 4.26 -9.66
C ALA A 179 -15.08 3.59 -10.92
N ASP A 180 -15.22 4.35 -12.02
CA ASP A 180 -15.69 3.81 -13.31
C ASP A 180 -14.76 2.71 -13.84
N ARG A 181 -13.46 2.88 -13.72
CA ARG A 181 -12.48 1.83 -14.08
C ARG A 181 -12.66 0.59 -13.20
N ALA A 182 -12.73 0.75 -11.89
CA ALA A 182 -12.91 -0.36 -10.97
C ALA A 182 -14.23 -1.10 -11.25
N PHE A 183 -15.31 -0.38 -11.56
CA PHE A 183 -16.59 -0.95 -11.97
C PHE A 183 -16.43 -1.84 -13.22
N ARG A 184 -15.76 -1.35 -14.26
CA ARG A 184 -15.56 -2.10 -15.51
C ARG A 184 -14.76 -3.38 -15.30
N GLU A 185 -13.72 -3.33 -14.46
CA GLU A 185 -12.92 -4.52 -14.14
C GLU A 185 -13.68 -5.54 -13.29
N LEU A 186 -14.59 -5.09 -12.42
CA LEU A 186 -15.39 -5.96 -11.54
C LEU A 186 -16.62 -6.53 -12.23
N ALA A 187 -17.21 -5.83 -13.19
CA ALA A 187 -18.47 -6.22 -13.86
C ALA A 187 -18.45 -7.65 -14.44
N PRO A 188 -17.35 -8.12 -15.07
CA PRO A 188 -17.30 -9.48 -15.62
C PRO A 188 -17.43 -10.59 -14.56
N PHE A 189 -17.20 -10.30 -13.29
CA PHE A 189 -17.26 -11.28 -12.20
C PHE A 189 -18.66 -11.44 -11.61
N GLY A 190 -19.70 -10.74 -12.13
CA GLY A 190 -21.09 -10.88 -11.71
C GLY A 190 -21.33 -10.53 -10.24
N LYS A 191 -20.53 -9.60 -9.67
CA LYS A 191 -20.69 -9.15 -8.29
C LYS A 191 -21.65 -7.98 -8.21
N ALA A 192 -22.34 -7.83 -7.07
CA ALA A 192 -23.11 -6.62 -6.80
C ALA A 192 -22.12 -5.47 -6.47
N ILE A 193 -22.17 -4.40 -7.26
CA ILE A 193 -21.27 -3.24 -7.15
C ILE A 193 -22.12 -2.01 -6.82
N TYR A 194 -21.69 -1.22 -5.83
CA TYR A 194 -22.39 -0.04 -5.32
C TYR A 194 -21.47 1.17 -5.29
#